data_57359e8c7973dbd151028b0c54fcc0e5
#
_entry.id   57359e8c7973dbd151028b0c54fcc0e5
#
_cell.length_a   1.000
_cell.length_b   1.000
_cell.length_c   1.000
_cell.angle_alpha   90.00
_cell.angle_beta   90.00
_cell.angle_gamma   90.00
#
_symmetry.space_group_name_H-M   'P 1'
#
loop_
_entity.id
_entity.type
_entity.pdbx_description
1 polymer ?
#
loop_
_entity_poly.entity_id
_entity_poly.type
_entity_poly.pdbx_seq_one_letter_code
_entity_poly.pdbx_strand_id
1 'polypeptide(L)'
;FLKGKKVKKHPVVAFIGTGMDVEHEDLKGAIWFNQKEKADGKDNDKNGWIDDINGWNFLGGNDGQVMESLMQEGDREFLRLKDKYGDYFTSNGEFFKVIDGKKTKVPAPENLSEYSYYKNKVVPESRLAAAYGGWKIGYIVQEYAEMFKKELDEKYPEHKKHTFQEFQTCYDPKAPQDSLRDVAFTLIAMGFQVYRTEDLDSVYNMFVRTMVSRGKETYEKTLAKMGDDGRKDIVG
;
A
#
# COMPACT_ATOMS: atom_id res chain seq x y z
N PHE A 1 -35.75 35.77 -2.67
CA PHE A 1 -36.31 35.47 -1.33
C PHE A 1 -35.84 36.49 -0.27
N LEU A 2 -34.61 36.96 -0.28
CA LEU A 2 -34.05 37.91 0.69
C LEU A 2 -34.14 39.38 0.30
N LYS A 3 -34.63 39.71 -0.92
CA LYS A 3 -34.72 41.09 -1.42
C LYS A 3 -35.57 41.97 -0.48
N GLY A 4 -34.97 43.01 0.09
CA GLY A 4 -35.62 43.94 1.01
C GLY A 4 -35.65 43.53 2.50
N LYS A 5 -35.10 42.36 2.87
CA LYS A 5 -34.98 41.95 4.27
C LYS A 5 -33.67 42.45 4.89
N LYS A 6 -33.76 43.12 6.04
CA LYS A 6 -32.56 43.50 6.83
C LYS A 6 -32.13 42.33 7.70
N VAL A 7 -30.88 41.91 7.56
CA VAL A 7 -30.28 40.89 8.44
C VAL A 7 -30.05 41.50 9.83
N LYS A 8 -30.69 40.92 10.83
CA LYS A 8 -30.56 41.37 12.24
C LYS A 8 -29.35 40.81 12.95
N LYS A 9 -28.83 39.65 12.53
CA LYS A 9 -27.62 39.00 13.05
C LYS A 9 -26.95 38.31 11.88
N HIS A 10 -25.63 38.38 11.84
CA HIS A 10 -24.78 37.60 10.92
C HIS A 10 -24.30 36.36 11.68
N PRO A 11 -24.79 35.17 11.36
CA PRO A 11 -24.24 33.95 11.96
C PRO A 11 -22.82 33.70 11.44
N VAL A 12 -21.95 33.21 12.31
CA VAL A 12 -20.67 32.67 11.92
C VAL A 12 -20.88 31.19 11.55
N VAL A 13 -20.44 30.79 10.38
CA VAL A 13 -20.51 29.42 9.91
C VAL A 13 -19.11 28.85 9.87
N ALA A 14 -18.89 27.73 10.57
CA ALA A 14 -17.64 26.99 10.47
C ALA A 14 -17.67 26.09 9.24
N PHE A 15 -16.65 26.20 8.40
CA PHE A 15 -16.41 25.32 7.28
C PHE A 15 -15.31 24.32 7.64
N ILE A 16 -15.66 23.04 7.75
CA ILE A 16 -14.72 21.96 8.07
C ILE A 16 -14.56 21.10 6.82
N GLY A 17 -13.37 21.12 6.23
CA GLY A 17 -13.09 20.43 4.97
C GLY A 17 -11.60 20.45 4.63
N THR A 18 -11.30 20.27 3.35
CA THR A 18 -9.92 20.20 2.83
C THR A 18 -9.22 21.56 2.73
N GLY A 19 -9.84 22.63 3.23
CA GLY A 19 -9.35 23.98 3.17
C GLY A 19 -10.29 24.89 2.35
N MET A 20 -10.08 26.21 2.49
CA MET A 20 -10.80 27.23 1.76
C MET A 20 -9.80 28.34 1.40
N ASP A 21 -9.88 28.84 0.19
CA ASP A 21 -9.12 30.01 -0.22
C ASP A 21 -9.71 31.27 0.44
N VAL A 22 -9.10 31.69 1.55
CA VAL A 22 -9.55 32.84 2.34
C VAL A 22 -9.33 34.19 1.63
N GLU A 23 -8.51 34.20 0.57
CA GLU A 23 -8.20 35.40 -0.23
C GLU A 23 -9.07 35.48 -1.49
N HIS A 24 -9.96 34.50 -1.73
CA HIS A 24 -10.82 34.47 -2.90
C HIS A 24 -11.69 35.75 -3.00
N GLU A 25 -11.73 36.34 -4.17
CA GLU A 25 -12.43 37.63 -4.42
C GLU A 25 -13.91 37.61 -4.03
N ASP A 26 -14.61 36.49 -4.25
CA ASP A 26 -16.03 36.33 -3.91
C ASP A 26 -16.30 36.21 -2.42
N LEU A 27 -15.28 35.91 -1.63
CA LEU A 27 -15.34 35.77 -0.17
C LEU A 27 -14.92 37.03 0.56
N LYS A 28 -14.52 38.07 -0.17
CA LYS A 28 -14.06 39.34 0.41
C LYS A 28 -15.15 39.98 1.26
N GLY A 29 -14.86 40.15 2.55
CA GLY A 29 -15.80 40.71 3.54
C GLY A 29 -16.82 39.71 4.11
N ALA A 30 -16.79 38.43 3.67
CA ALA A 30 -17.59 37.35 4.25
C ALA A 30 -16.79 36.46 5.21
N ILE A 31 -15.46 36.45 5.07
CA ILE A 31 -14.57 35.65 5.92
C ILE A 31 -14.59 36.20 7.35
N TRP A 32 -14.76 35.29 8.32
CA TRP A 32 -14.59 35.61 9.73
C TRP A 32 -13.13 35.89 10.04
N PHE A 33 -12.89 36.83 10.91
CA PHE A 33 -11.56 37.25 11.35
C PHE A 33 -11.47 37.27 12.87
N ASN A 34 -10.46 36.60 13.42
CA ASN A 34 -10.18 36.65 14.84
C ASN A 34 -9.57 38.03 15.21
N GLN A 35 -10.37 38.89 15.81
CA GLN A 35 -9.93 40.28 16.15
C GLN A 35 -8.89 40.31 17.24
N LYS A 36 -8.62 39.23 17.95
CA LYS A 36 -7.63 39.15 19.02
C LYS A 36 -6.27 38.67 18.51
N GLU A 37 -6.22 38.14 17.30
CA GLU A 37 -5.02 37.62 16.68
C GLU A 37 -4.36 38.65 15.71
N LYS A 38 -3.06 38.51 15.54
CA LYS A 38 -2.24 39.25 14.58
C LYS A 38 -1.25 38.31 13.93
N ALA A 39 -0.93 38.53 12.67
CA ALA A 39 0.10 37.76 11.95
C ALA A 39 1.52 38.16 12.44
N ASP A 40 1.89 37.73 13.64
CA ASP A 40 3.16 38.10 14.27
C ASP A 40 3.96 36.92 14.84
N GLY A 41 3.49 35.68 14.56
CA GLY A 41 4.09 34.43 15.04
C GLY A 41 3.86 34.18 16.53
N LYS A 42 2.82 34.78 17.12
CA LYS A 42 2.48 34.60 18.53
C LYS A 42 1.01 34.28 18.70
N ASP A 43 0.70 33.49 19.71
CA ASP A 43 -0.66 33.26 20.21
C ASP A 43 -1.05 34.51 21.07
N ASN A 44 -1.70 35.48 20.42
CA ASN A 44 -2.01 36.77 21.08
C ASN A 44 -3.26 36.61 21.99
N ASP A 45 -4.16 35.70 21.73
CA ASP A 45 -5.37 35.47 22.55
C ASP A 45 -5.23 34.31 23.56
N LYS A 46 -4.09 33.63 23.56
CA LYS A 46 -3.72 32.55 24.48
C LYS A 46 -4.67 31.36 24.44
N ASN A 47 -5.14 31.04 23.23
CA ASN A 47 -6.03 29.89 23.01
C ASN A 47 -5.25 28.61 22.66
N GLY A 48 -3.93 28.66 22.48
CA GLY A 48 -3.06 27.55 22.15
C GLY A 48 -2.71 27.44 20.66
N TRP A 49 -3.19 28.38 19.81
CA TRP A 49 -2.99 28.38 18.38
C TRP A 49 -2.36 29.70 17.92
N ILE A 50 -1.22 29.60 17.25
CA ILE A 50 -0.45 30.77 16.79
C ILE A 50 -1.04 31.27 15.47
N ASP A 51 -1.39 32.58 15.39
CA ASP A 51 -1.90 33.23 14.18
C ASP A 51 -3.17 32.59 13.59
N ASP A 52 -4.11 32.12 14.42
CA ASP A 52 -5.37 31.50 13.98
C ASP A 52 -6.42 32.53 13.48
N ILE A 53 -5.98 33.39 12.56
CA ILE A 53 -6.70 34.59 12.12
C ILE A 53 -8.05 34.28 11.46
N ASN A 54 -8.09 33.30 10.57
CA ASN A 54 -9.30 32.95 9.82
C ASN A 54 -9.80 31.52 10.13
N GLY A 55 -9.20 30.86 11.09
CA GLY A 55 -9.40 29.46 11.44
C GLY A 55 -8.09 28.72 11.49
N TRP A 56 -8.12 27.41 11.35
CA TRP A 56 -6.94 26.58 11.57
C TRP A 56 -6.82 25.45 10.55
N ASN A 57 -5.57 25.13 10.15
CA ASN A 57 -5.25 23.94 9.40
C ASN A 57 -4.91 22.79 10.36
N PHE A 58 -5.89 21.95 10.69
CA PHE A 58 -5.72 20.81 11.60
C PHE A 58 -4.81 19.69 11.07
N LEU A 59 -4.27 19.81 9.87
CA LEU A 59 -3.24 18.93 9.33
C LEU A 59 -1.81 19.42 9.70
N GLY A 60 -1.72 20.58 10.35
CA GLY A 60 -0.49 21.18 10.84
C GLY A 60 -0.37 21.14 12.37
N GLY A 61 0.74 21.63 12.88
CA GLY A 61 0.99 21.84 14.31
C GLY A 61 0.30 23.10 14.84
N ASN A 62 0.19 23.22 16.17
CA ASN A 62 -0.33 24.43 16.81
C ASN A 62 0.65 25.63 16.71
N ASP A 63 1.86 25.39 16.24
CA ASP A 63 2.93 26.35 15.95
C ASP A 63 2.85 26.96 14.53
N GLY A 64 1.79 26.62 13.75
CA GLY A 64 1.61 27.12 12.39
C GLY A 64 2.31 26.30 11.32
N GLN A 65 3.01 25.20 11.66
CA GLN A 65 3.55 24.31 10.64
C GLN A 65 2.43 23.67 9.81
N VAL A 66 2.56 23.70 8.50
CA VAL A 66 1.58 23.18 7.54
C VAL A 66 2.11 21.87 6.94
N MET A 67 1.28 20.86 6.89
CA MET A 67 1.56 19.64 6.13
C MET A 67 1.08 19.81 4.70
N GLU A 68 1.99 19.74 3.74
CA GLU A 68 1.68 19.89 2.31
C GLU A 68 1.08 18.61 1.71
N SER A 69 1.38 17.45 2.28
CA SER A 69 0.86 16.17 1.81
C SER A 69 0.61 15.19 2.95
N LEU A 70 -0.49 14.46 2.86
CA LEU A 70 -0.85 13.40 3.80
C LEU A 70 -0.96 12.07 3.10
N MET A 71 -0.38 11.06 3.73
CA MET A 71 -0.67 9.68 3.39
C MET A 71 -2.15 9.37 3.69
N GLN A 72 -2.83 8.71 2.74
CA GLN A 72 -4.21 8.25 2.97
C GLN A 72 -4.25 7.23 4.11
N GLU A 73 -5.34 7.24 4.88
CA GLU A 73 -5.49 6.37 6.06
C GLU A 73 -5.30 4.89 5.73
N GLY A 74 -5.83 4.42 4.60
CA GLY A 74 -5.64 3.04 4.15
C GLY A 74 -4.18 2.67 3.92
N ASP A 75 -3.38 3.58 3.36
CA ASP A 75 -1.95 3.35 3.13
C ASP A 75 -1.14 3.39 4.43
N ARG A 76 -1.49 4.30 5.36
CA ARG A 76 -0.89 4.37 6.69
C ARG A 76 -1.15 3.09 7.50
N GLU A 77 -2.40 2.64 7.54
CA GLU A 77 -2.78 1.41 8.22
C GLU A 77 -2.13 0.17 7.58
N PHE A 78 -1.97 0.18 6.25
CA PHE A 78 -1.25 -0.87 5.57
C PHE A 78 0.20 -0.95 6.04
N LEU A 79 0.93 0.16 6.10
CA LEU A 79 2.31 0.19 6.59
C LEU A 79 2.42 -0.29 8.04
N ARG A 80 1.47 0.09 8.88
CA ARG A 80 1.42 -0.35 10.28
C ARG A 80 1.24 -1.86 10.44
N LEU A 81 0.45 -2.48 9.56
CA LEU A 81 -0.02 -3.85 9.73
C LEU A 81 0.65 -4.88 8.81
N LYS A 82 1.30 -4.44 7.71
CA LYS A 82 1.88 -5.34 6.70
C LYS A 82 2.93 -6.30 7.25
N ASP A 83 3.78 -5.85 8.17
CA ASP A 83 4.85 -6.68 8.74
C ASP A 83 4.28 -7.75 9.68
N LYS A 84 3.14 -7.47 10.29
CA LYS A 84 2.44 -8.41 11.18
C LYS A 84 1.60 -9.44 10.41
N TYR A 85 0.91 -9.00 9.35
CA TYR A 85 -0.11 -9.78 8.69
C TYR A 85 0.13 -10.04 7.20
N GLY A 86 1.03 -9.31 6.57
CA GLY A 86 1.23 -9.36 5.12
C GLY A 86 1.67 -10.72 4.59
N ASP A 87 2.25 -11.58 5.41
CA ASP A 87 2.71 -12.92 5.02
C ASP A 87 1.69 -14.03 5.21
N TYR A 88 0.54 -13.72 5.79
CA TYR A 88 -0.50 -14.70 5.96
C TYR A 88 -1.32 -14.92 4.69
N PHE A 89 -1.51 -16.19 4.34
CA PHE A 89 -2.47 -16.67 3.35
C PHE A 89 -3.55 -17.50 4.05
N THR A 90 -4.76 -17.43 3.54
CA THR A 90 -5.87 -18.25 4.06
C THR A 90 -6.41 -19.15 2.96
N SER A 91 -6.62 -20.43 3.29
CA SER A 91 -7.26 -21.40 2.41
C SER A 91 -8.09 -22.34 3.27
N ASN A 92 -9.35 -22.55 2.93
CA ASN A 92 -10.28 -23.42 3.66
C ASN A 92 -10.33 -23.20 5.18
N GLY A 93 -10.25 -21.92 5.61
CA GLY A 93 -10.25 -21.55 7.04
C GLY A 93 -8.94 -21.82 7.78
N GLU A 94 -7.91 -22.29 7.10
CA GLU A 94 -6.57 -22.49 7.66
C GLU A 94 -5.62 -21.36 7.24
N PHE A 95 -4.58 -21.16 8.06
CA PHE A 95 -3.58 -20.11 7.85
C PHE A 95 -2.25 -20.72 7.39
N PHE A 96 -1.62 -20.04 6.43
CA PHE A 96 -0.36 -20.47 5.82
C PHE A 96 0.58 -19.26 5.66
N LYS A 97 1.89 -19.57 5.64
CA LYS A 97 2.95 -18.65 5.19
C LYS A 97 3.84 -19.38 4.18
N VAL A 98 4.55 -18.65 3.34
CA VAL A 98 5.64 -19.22 2.55
C VAL A 98 6.90 -19.12 3.42
N ILE A 99 7.47 -20.27 3.77
CA ILE A 99 8.69 -20.41 4.57
C ILE A 99 9.63 -21.31 3.77
N ASP A 100 10.81 -20.81 3.45
CA ASP A 100 11.81 -21.52 2.62
C ASP A 100 11.22 -22.04 1.31
N GLY A 101 10.44 -21.18 0.61
CA GLY A 101 9.79 -21.52 -0.65
C GLY A 101 8.61 -22.49 -0.54
N LYS A 102 8.18 -22.90 0.66
CA LYS A 102 7.12 -23.88 0.87
C LYS A 102 5.92 -23.25 1.57
N LYS A 103 4.72 -23.53 1.05
CA LYS A 103 3.46 -23.23 1.73
C LYS A 103 3.38 -24.05 3.03
N THR A 104 3.59 -23.37 4.15
CA THR A 104 3.64 -24.00 5.47
C THR A 104 2.42 -23.57 6.28
N LYS A 105 1.70 -24.54 6.83
CA LYS A 105 0.59 -24.28 7.75
C LYS A 105 1.14 -23.65 9.04
N VAL A 106 0.52 -22.56 9.46
CA VAL A 106 0.89 -21.81 10.68
C VAL A 106 -0.32 -21.60 11.58
N PRO A 107 -0.11 -21.32 12.86
CA PRO A 107 -1.20 -20.91 13.74
C PRO A 107 -1.92 -19.67 13.20
N ALA A 108 -3.19 -19.53 13.58
CA ALA A 108 -3.93 -18.31 13.32
C ALA A 108 -3.23 -17.09 13.94
N PRO A 109 -3.35 -15.90 13.34
CA PRO A 109 -2.88 -14.68 13.96
C PRO A 109 -3.47 -14.50 15.38
N GLU A 110 -2.66 -14.01 16.33
CA GLU A 110 -3.11 -13.78 17.71
C GLU A 110 -4.34 -12.88 17.81
N ASN A 111 -4.39 -11.85 16.97
CA ASN A 111 -5.53 -10.95 16.88
C ASN A 111 -6.27 -11.13 15.55
N LEU A 112 -7.24 -12.06 15.53
CA LEU A 112 -8.06 -12.35 14.36
C LEU A 112 -8.93 -11.17 13.92
N SER A 113 -9.39 -10.33 14.85
CA SER A 113 -10.19 -9.15 14.53
C SER A 113 -9.35 -8.11 13.77
N GLU A 114 -8.13 -7.85 14.24
CA GLU A 114 -7.20 -6.94 13.56
C GLU A 114 -6.72 -7.51 12.20
N TYR A 115 -6.48 -8.82 12.12
CA TYR A 115 -6.19 -9.48 10.85
C TYR A 115 -7.36 -9.37 9.86
N SER A 116 -8.59 -9.59 10.33
CA SER A 116 -9.80 -9.43 9.51
C SER A 116 -9.96 -7.99 9.01
N TYR A 117 -9.73 -7.01 9.87
CA TYR A 117 -9.70 -5.60 9.50
C TYR A 117 -8.62 -5.32 8.44
N TYR A 118 -7.40 -5.80 8.65
CA TYR A 118 -6.30 -5.68 7.69
C TYR A 118 -6.69 -6.26 6.32
N LYS A 119 -7.19 -7.51 6.31
CA LYS A 119 -7.49 -8.25 5.08
C LYS A 119 -8.66 -7.65 4.29
N ASN A 120 -9.74 -7.28 4.98
CA ASN A 120 -11.02 -6.96 4.35
C ASN A 120 -11.25 -5.45 4.19
N LYS A 121 -10.51 -4.61 4.91
CA LYS A 121 -10.65 -3.16 4.87
C LYS A 121 -9.39 -2.48 4.37
N VAL A 122 -8.26 -2.70 5.05
CA VAL A 122 -7.01 -2.00 4.77
C VAL A 122 -6.44 -2.37 3.39
N VAL A 123 -6.27 -3.66 3.11
CA VAL A 123 -5.69 -4.13 1.83
C VAL A 123 -6.48 -3.65 0.61
N PRO A 124 -7.83 -3.74 0.55
CA PRO A 124 -8.60 -3.24 -0.59
C PRO A 124 -8.56 -1.74 -0.78
N GLU A 125 -8.40 -0.96 0.30
CA GLU A 125 -8.40 0.51 0.26
C GLU A 125 -7.01 1.12 0.01
N SER A 126 -5.94 0.34 0.21
CA SER A 126 -4.57 0.81 0.08
C SER A 126 -4.02 0.60 -1.33
N ARG A 127 -3.54 1.69 -1.95
CA ARG A 127 -2.77 1.63 -3.20
C ARG A 127 -1.42 0.97 -3.00
N LEU A 128 -0.83 1.19 -1.83
CA LEU A 128 0.46 0.61 -1.46
C LEU A 128 0.36 -0.90 -1.29
N ALA A 129 -0.77 -1.40 -0.76
CA ALA A 129 -1.03 -2.84 -0.65
C ALA A 129 -1.08 -3.52 -2.02
N ALA A 130 -1.68 -2.89 -3.03
CA ALA A 130 -1.72 -3.42 -4.39
C ALA A 130 -0.31 -3.53 -5.00
N ALA A 131 0.51 -2.48 -4.85
CA ALA A 131 1.91 -2.47 -5.32
C ALA A 131 2.77 -3.51 -4.57
N TYR A 132 2.61 -3.61 -3.26
CA TYR A 132 3.27 -4.61 -2.43
C TYR A 132 2.88 -6.05 -2.81
N GLY A 133 1.59 -6.29 -3.07
CA GLY A 133 1.09 -7.58 -3.51
C GLY A 133 1.73 -8.04 -4.82
N GLY A 134 1.86 -7.14 -5.80
CA GLY A 134 2.55 -7.43 -7.05
C GLY A 134 4.02 -7.79 -6.86
N TRP A 135 4.73 -7.06 -6.02
CA TRP A 135 6.11 -7.38 -5.65
C TRP A 135 6.22 -8.74 -4.95
N LYS A 136 5.33 -9.01 -3.98
CA LYS A 136 5.31 -10.26 -3.24
C LYS A 136 5.04 -11.48 -4.11
N ILE A 137 4.13 -11.38 -5.08
CA ILE A 137 3.89 -12.45 -6.06
C ILE A 137 5.17 -12.73 -6.85
N GLY A 138 5.92 -11.70 -7.27
CA GLY A 138 7.21 -11.87 -7.93
C GLY A 138 8.19 -12.72 -7.11
N TYR A 139 8.32 -12.44 -5.82
CA TYR A 139 9.15 -13.26 -4.91
C TYR A 139 8.67 -14.70 -4.81
N ILE A 140 7.37 -14.92 -4.65
CA ILE A 140 6.80 -16.27 -4.59
C ILE A 140 7.12 -17.04 -5.88
N VAL A 141 6.97 -16.41 -7.04
CA VAL A 141 7.31 -17.03 -8.33
C VAL A 141 8.79 -17.35 -8.42
N GLN A 142 9.66 -16.49 -7.90
CA GLN A 142 11.10 -16.74 -7.84
C GLN A 142 11.44 -17.97 -6.99
N GLU A 143 10.91 -18.06 -5.78
CA GLU A 143 11.13 -19.20 -4.88
C GLU A 143 10.68 -20.53 -5.53
N TYR A 144 9.50 -20.52 -6.15
CA TYR A 144 9.02 -21.71 -6.87
C TYR A 144 9.81 -22.00 -8.14
N ALA A 145 10.34 -21.02 -8.84
CA ALA A 145 11.20 -21.24 -10.00
C ALA A 145 12.51 -21.96 -9.60
N GLU A 146 13.10 -21.57 -8.47
CA GLU A 146 14.28 -22.25 -7.92
C GLU A 146 13.95 -23.68 -7.48
N MET A 147 12.79 -23.90 -6.88
CA MET A 147 12.32 -25.22 -6.51
C MET A 147 12.07 -26.12 -7.74
N PHE A 148 11.40 -25.60 -8.77
CA PHE A 148 11.19 -26.33 -10.02
C PHE A 148 12.51 -26.69 -10.70
N LYS A 149 13.47 -25.76 -10.68
CA LYS A 149 14.82 -26.04 -11.22
C LYS A 149 15.47 -27.20 -10.47
N LYS A 150 15.44 -27.20 -9.14
CA LYS A 150 15.97 -28.29 -8.33
C LYS A 150 15.28 -29.64 -8.62
N GLU A 151 13.96 -29.66 -8.74
CA GLU A 151 13.21 -30.85 -9.13
C GLU A 151 13.64 -31.40 -10.50
N LEU A 152 13.92 -30.50 -11.45
CA LEU A 152 14.34 -30.86 -12.78
C LEU A 152 15.81 -31.33 -12.79
N ASP A 153 16.70 -30.70 -12.02
CA ASP A 153 18.09 -31.14 -11.85
C ASP A 153 18.16 -32.57 -11.26
N GLU A 154 17.25 -32.88 -10.32
CA GLU A 154 17.16 -34.22 -9.73
C GLU A 154 16.58 -35.25 -10.73
N LYS A 155 15.62 -34.85 -11.58
CA LYS A 155 14.96 -35.71 -12.55
C LYS A 155 15.76 -35.93 -13.83
N TYR A 156 16.53 -34.95 -14.23
CA TYR A 156 17.34 -34.93 -15.47
C TYR A 156 18.77 -34.50 -15.19
N PRO A 157 19.55 -35.27 -14.42
CA PRO A 157 20.86 -34.83 -13.90
C PRO A 157 21.92 -34.58 -14.98
N GLU A 158 21.78 -35.14 -16.17
CA GLU A 158 22.66 -34.91 -17.32
C GLU A 158 22.33 -33.62 -18.10
N HIS A 159 21.15 -33.03 -17.87
CA HIS A 159 20.71 -31.82 -18.60
C HIS A 159 21.17 -30.56 -17.86
N LYS A 160 22.04 -29.78 -18.49
CA LYS A 160 22.48 -28.47 -17.96
C LYS A 160 21.41 -27.38 -18.07
N LYS A 161 20.45 -27.57 -18.95
CA LYS A 161 19.35 -26.64 -19.22
C LYS A 161 18.06 -27.43 -19.35
N HIS A 162 17.00 -26.91 -18.76
CA HIS A 162 15.68 -27.56 -18.76
C HIS A 162 14.74 -26.87 -19.72
N THR A 163 14.20 -27.68 -20.64
CA THR A 163 13.27 -27.24 -21.68
C THR A 163 11.86 -27.01 -21.11
N PHE A 164 11.01 -26.36 -21.90
CA PHE A 164 9.59 -26.21 -21.56
C PHE A 164 8.87 -27.56 -21.37
N GLN A 165 9.21 -28.55 -22.20
CA GLN A 165 8.62 -29.89 -22.10
C GLN A 165 8.98 -30.57 -20.77
N GLU A 166 10.22 -30.44 -20.34
CA GLU A 166 10.67 -30.94 -19.04
C GLU A 166 9.99 -30.17 -17.90
N PHE A 167 9.92 -28.82 -18.00
CA PHE A 167 9.22 -28.01 -17.02
C PHE A 167 7.74 -28.41 -16.85
N GLN A 168 7.05 -28.76 -17.94
CA GLN A 168 5.68 -29.23 -17.86
C GLN A 168 5.53 -30.50 -16.98
N THR A 169 6.59 -31.30 -16.82
CA THR A 169 6.56 -32.48 -15.95
C THR A 169 6.57 -32.17 -14.44
N CYS A 170 6.81 -30.91 -14.07
CA CYS A 170 6.65 -30.43 -12.70
C CYS A 170 5.19 -30.22 -12.30
N TYR A 171 4.27 -30.22 -13.27
CA TYR A 171 2.84 -30.15 -13.02
C TYR A 171 2.28 -31.54 -12.78
N ASP A 172 1.71 -31.77 -11.60
CA ASP A 172 0.98 -33.00 -11.28
C ASP A 172 -0.48 -32.65 -10.95
N PRO A 173 -1.42 -32.94 -11.86
CA PRO A 173 -2.85 -32.66 -11.63
C PRO A 173 -3.47 -33.50 -10.49
N LYS A 174 -2.75 -34.53 -10.00
CA LYS A 174 -3.19 -35.39 -8.89
C LYS A 174 -2.61 -34.98 -7.55
N ALA A 175 -1.61 -34.06 -7.56
CA ALA A 175 -1.05 -33.51 -6.33
C ALA A 175 -2.09 -32.70 -5.55
N PRO A 176 -1.99 -32.64 -4.20
CA PRO A 176 -2.80 -31.73 -3.41
C PRO A 176 -2.67 -30.30 -3.97
N GLN A 177 -3.80 -29.63 -4.20
CA GLN A 177 -3.79 -28.28 -4.76
C GLN A 177 -3.00 -27.33 -3.84
N ASP A 178 -1.88 -26.84 -4.36
CA ASP A 178 -1.15 -25.71 -3.79
C ASP A 178 -1.33 -24.51 -4.71
N SER A 179 -2.27 -23.64 -4.36
CA SER A 179 -2.62 -22.48 -5.18
C SER A 179 -1.42 -21.57 -5.51
N LEU A 180 -0.41 -21.50 -4.64
CA LEU A 180 0.78 -20.69 -4.89
C LEU A 180 1.72 -21.35 -5.90
N ARG A 181 1.93 -22.67 -5.77
CA ARG A 181 2.71 -23.45 -6.73
C ARG A 181 2.05 -23.42 -8.12
N ASP A 182 0.72 -23.56 -8.19
CA ASP A 182 -0.02 -23.55 -9.46
C ASP A 182 0.04 -22.19 -10.13
N VAL A 183 -0.06 -21.09 -9.36
CA VAL A 183 0.12 -19.72 -9.85
C VAL A 183 1.54 -19.52 -10.37
N ALA A 184 2.55 -19.93 -9.60
CA ALA A 184 3.95 -19.83 -10.01
C ALA A 184 4.23 -20.64 -11.27
N PHE A 185 3.76 -21.89 -11.34
CA PHE A 185 3.88 -22.73 -12.53
C PHE A 185 3.26 -22.04 -13.76
N THR A 186 2.05 -21.52 -13.63
CA THR A 186 1.35 -20.83 -14.72
C THR A 186 2.11 -19.60 -15.20
N LEU A 187 2.58 -18.78 -14.28
CA LEU A 187 3.34 -17.56 -14.63
C LEU A 187 4.68 -17.88 -15.29
N ILE A 188 5.39 -18.90 -14.83
CA ILE A 188 6.64 -19.35 -15.46
C ILE A 188 6.37 -19.94 -16.84
N ALA A 189 5.32 -20.74 -17.01
CA ALA A 189 4.89 -21.26 -18.31
C ALA A 189 4.57 -20.14 -19.30
N MET A 190 3.89 -19.07 -18.84
CA MET A 190 3.68 -17.85 -19.64
C MET A 190 5.01 -17.19 -20.03
N GLY A 191 6.00 -17.19 -19.15
CA GLY A 191 7.33 -16.66 -19.43
C GLY A 191 8.02 -17.33 -20.62
N PHE A 192 7.93 -18.65 -20.74
CA PHE A 192 8.43 -19.37 -21.91
C PHE A 192 7.78 -18.88 -23.22
N GLN A 193 6.47 -18.67 -23.19
CA GLN A 193 5.72 -18.22 -24.37
C GLN A 193 6.02 -16.76 -24.74
N VAL A 194 6.03 -15.86 -23.73
CA VAL A 194 6.23 -14.42 -23.94
C VAL A 194 7.63 -14.13 -24.49
N TYR A 195 8.65 -14.77 -23.94
CA TYR A 195 10.03 -14.54 -24.34
C TYR A 195 10.52 -15.49 -25.44
N ARG A 196 9.66 -16.44 -25.87
CA ARG A 196 9.98 -17.45 -26.88
C ARG A 196 11.33 -18.13 -26.63
N THR A 197 11.60 -18.42 -25.38
CA THR A 197 12.83 -19.06 -24.94
C THR A 197 12.61 -20.56 -24.79
N GLU A 198 13.69 -21.33 -24.94
CA GLU A 198 13.65 -22.78 -24.91
C GLU A 198 14.06 -23.38 -23.58
N ASP A 199 14.62 -22.58 -22.66
CA ASP A 199 15.14 -23.05 -21.38
C ASP A 199 14.66 -22.23 -20.16
N LEU A 200 14.56 -22.92 -19.01
CA LEU A 200 14.07 -22.36 -17.75
C LEU A 200 14.99 -21.26 -17.19
N ASP A 201 16.32 -21.35 -17.36
CA ASP A 201 17.25 -20.34 -16.89
C ASP A 201 17.04 -19.00 -17.62
N SER A 202 16.73 -19.06 -18.91
CA SER A 202 16.35 -17.88 -19.69
C SER A 202 15.04 -17.27 -19.19
N VAL A 203 14.02 -18.08 -18.90
CA VAL A 203 12.78 -17.58 -18.29
C VAL A 203 13.03 -16.94 -16.93
N TYR A 204 13.84 -17.59 -16.11
CA TYR A 204 14.21 -17.07 -14.78
C TYR A 204 14.87 -15.69 -14.91
N ASN A 205 15.87 -15.56 -15.75
CA ASN A 205 16.62 -14.32 -15.90
C ASN A 205 15.82 -13.19 -16.57
N MET A 206 15.04 -13.50 -17.60
CA MET A 206 14.34 -12.50 -18.42
C MET A 206 12.96 -12.13 -17.85
N PHE A 207 12.23 -13.09 -17.28
CA PHE A 207 10.86 -12.90 -16.80
C PHE A 207 10.79 -12.77 -15.30
N VAL A 208 11.23 -13.79 -14.54
CA VAL A 208 11.05 -13.84 -13.09
C VAL A 208 11.80 -12.71 -12.39
N ARG A 209 13.09 -12.53 -12.68
CA ARG A 209 13.89 -11.42 -12.12
C ARG A 209 13.31 -10.05 -12.48
N THR A 210 12.83 -9.90 -13.71
CA THR A 210 12.20 -8.65 -14.16
C THR A 210 10.91 -8.40 -13.39
N MET A 211 10.10 -9.43 -13.14
CA MET A 211 8.88 -9.31 -12.33
C MET A 211 9.19 -8.84 -10.90
N VAL A 212 10.20 -9.43 -10.26
CA VAL A 212 10.63 -9.02 -8.90
C VAL A 212 11.13 -7.58 -8.90
N SER A 213 12.04 -7.22 -9.81
CA SER A 213 12.64 -5.88 -9.84
C SER A 213 11.63 -4.78 -10.14
N ARG A 214 10.73 -5.00 -11.12
CA ARG A 214 9.65 -4.05 -11.45
C ARG A 214 8.61 -3.96 -10.33
N GLY A 215 8.28 -5.08 -9.70
CA GLY A 215 7.39 -5.09 -8.54
C GLY A 215 7.94 -4.24 -7.39
N LYS A 216 9.22 -4.44 -7.06
CA LYS A 216 9.94 -3.66 -6.05
C LYS A 216 9.96 -2.16 -6.40
N GLU A 217 10.38 -1.84 -7.61
CA GLU A 217 10.45 -0.46 -8.10
C GLU A 217 9.09 0.24 -8.06
N THR A 218 8.02 -0.48 -8.44
CA THR A 218 6.65 0.03 -8.39
C THR A 218 6.23 0.33 -6.96
N TYR A 219 6.53 -0.58 -6.02
CA TYR A 219 6.25 -0.37 -4.61
C TYR A 219 7.01 0.84 -4.05
N GLU A 220 8.31 0.93 -4.30
CA GLU A 220 9.16 2.04 -3.83
C GLU A 220 8.72 3.39 -4.42
N LYS A 221 8.41 3.44 -5.71
CA LYS A 221 7.87 4.65 -6.37
C LYS A 221 6.49 5.04 -5.82
N THR A 222 5.65 4.06 -5.50
CA THR A 222 4.34 4.31 -4.92
C THR A 222 4.49 4.88 -3.51
N LEU A 223 5.36 4.27 -2.71
CA LEU A 223 5.68 4.75 -1.36
C LEU A 223 6.24 6.18 -1.37
N ALA A 224 7.20 6.46 -2.25
CA ALA A 224 7.81 7.79 -2.36
C ALA A 224 6.82 8.89 -2.77
N LYS A 225 5.75 8.56 -3.49
CA LYS A 225 4.70 9.52 -3.89
C LYS A 225 3.66 9.80 -2.79
N MET A 226 3.63 9.01 -1.73
CA MET A 226 2.60 9.12 -0.69
C MET A 226 2.90 10.18 0.37
N GLY A 227 4.06 10.81 0.31
CA GLY A 227 4.50 11.75 1.33
C GLY A 227 4.90 11.07 2.63
N ASP A 228 5.51 11.82 3.50
CA ASP A 228 5.83 11.37 4.86
C ASP A 228 4.57 11.44 5.73
N ASP A 229 4.41 10.51 6.67
CA ASP A 229 3.36 10.64 7.68
C ASP A 229 3.85 11.63 8.75
N GLY A 230 3.79 12.90 8.43
CA GLY A 230 4.22 13.99 9.31
C GLY A 230 3.47 14.10 10.65
N ARG A 231 2.49 13.20 10.89
CA ARG A 231 1.79 13.15 12.20
C ARG A 231 2.70 12.77 13.35
N LYS A 232 3.82 12.10 13.08
CA LYS A 232 4.80 11.75 14.11
C LYS A 232 5.52 12.97 14.68
N ASP A 233 5.64 14.02 13.88
CA ASP A 233 6.36 15.25 14.25
C ASP A 233 5.44 16.25 14.97
N ILE A 234 4.12 16.04 14.91
CA ILE A 234 3.09 16.93 15.47
C ILE A 234 2.62 16.48 16.86
N VAL A 235 2.79 15.19 17.19
CA VAL A 235 2.40 14.57 18.45
C VAL A 235 3.66 14.28 19.29
N GLY A 236 4.47 15.29 19.49
CA GLY A 236 5.58 15.31 20.43
C GLY A 236 5.11 15.61 21.85
#